data_658b7e961ae4e907c4bbcd26d5f6152e
#
_entry.id   658b7e961ae4e907c4bbcd26d5f6152e
#
_cell.length_a   1.000
_cell.length_b   1.000
_cell.length_c   1.000
_cell.angle_alpha   90.00
_cell.angle_beta   90.00
_cell.angle_gamma   90.00
#
_symmetry.space_group_name_H-M   'P 1'
#
loop_
_entity.id
_entity.type
_entity.pdbx_description
1 polymer ?
#
loop_
_entity_poly.entity_id
_entity_poly.type
_entity_poly.pdbx_seq_one_letter_code
_entity_poly.pdbx_strand_id
1 'polypeptide(L)'
;MKEVLKELNWKNKTVLDVGCGTGLFAHKVSKLGPKQVLGIDFSKEAIETAIRTHKNHNLQYQVLDVKEIKSRYDVIVSLGTLEHMDNPLKTLKILKKHLTKNGKIIVTSPNWTNPRGYILMTLWHLFNAPITLADLHYQTPIDFQNYAKKLNMHLKWRTFDRNWGHGNILITDFEKRLPNIIKDTKLKVTQTQIRSLIQWIKANVVSFNNDLPHSGAIGLYVFSIRNKK
;
A
#
# COMPACT_ATOMS: atom_id res chain seq x y z
N MET A 1 -6.68 -5.84 1.25
CA MET A 1 -6.57 -6.88 2.29
C MET A 1 -6.89 -8.29 1.79
N LYS A 2 -8.11 -8.57 1.26
CA LYS A 2 -8.47 -9.92 0.74
C LYS A 2 -7.44 -10.47 -0.27
N GLU A 3 -6.94 -9.64 -1.16
CA GLU A 3 -5.95 -10.04 -2.18
C GLU A 3 -4.61 -10.47 -1.58
N VAL A 4 -4.16 -9.83 -0.50
CA VAL A 4 -2.93 -10.20 0.21
C VAL A 4 -3.09 -11.54 0.94
N LEU A 5 -4.25 -11.79 1.55
CA LEU A 5 -4.52 -13.06 2.24
C LEU A 5 -4.44 -14.28 1.30
N LYS A 6 -4.77 -14.10 0.01
CA LYS A 6 -4.71 -15.14 -1.03
C LYS A 6 -3.30 -15.36 -1.60
N GLU A 7 -2.33 -14.49 -1.31
CA GLU A 7 -1.04 -14.47 -2.00
C GLU A 7 -0.14 -15.66 -1.66
N LEU A 8 -0.34 -16.26 -0.49
CA LEU A 8 0.41 -17.45 -0.07
C LEU A 8 -0.33 -18.28 0.97
N ASN A 9 0.19 -19.50 1.21
CA ASN A 9 -0.24 -20.33 2.32
C ASN A 9 0.43 -19.83 3.62
N TRP A 10 -0.37 -19.39 4.58
CA TRP A 10 0.06 -18.84 5.87
C TRP A 10 0.37 -19.90 6.93
N LYS A 11 -0.07 -21.15 6.71
CA LYS A 11 0.07 -22.24 7.69
C LYS A 11 1.54 -22.46 8.09
N ASN A 12 1.77 -22.57 9.39
CA ASN A 12 3.09 -22.79 10.00
C ASN A 12 4.14 -21.67 9.73
N LYS A 13 3.73 -20.48 9.29
CA LYS A 13 4.63 -19.35 9.04
C LYS A 13 4.77 -18.46 10.28
N THR A 14 5.94 -17.88 10.48
CA THR A 14 6.15 -16.73 11.35
C THR A 14 5.90 -15.46 10.53
N VAL A 15 5.01 -14.60 11.01
CA VAL A 15 4.55 -13.41 10.28
C VAL A 15 4.79 -12.15 11.08
N LEU A 16 5.33 -11.12 10.43
CA LEU A 16 5.44 -9.76 10.96
C LEU A 16 4.55 -8.84 10.12
N ASP A 17 3.66 -8.09 10.76
CA ASP A 17 2.84 -7.05 10.15
C ASP A 17 3.38 -5.68 10.59
N VAL A 18 4.01 -4.95 9.65
CA VAL A 18 4.69 -3.66 9.89
C VAL A 18 3.75 -2.52 9.56
N GLY A 19 3.51 -1.66 10.54
CA GLY A 19 2.46 -0.63 10.46
C GLY A 19 1.07 -1.29 10.53
N CYS A 20 0.89 -2.15 11.54
CA CYS A 20 -0.34 -2.96 11.65
C CYS A 20 -1.58 -2.15 12.02
N GLY A 21 -1.41 -0.87 12.41
CA GLY A 21 -2.49 0.00 12.88
C GLY A 21 -3.31 -0.68 13.98
N THR A 22 -4.62 -0.70 13.84
CA THR A 22 -5.55 -1.33 14.80
C THR A 22 -5.61 -2.86 14.70
N GLY A 23 -4.69 -3.52 13.97
CA GLY A 23 -4.46 -4.95 14.01
C GLY A 23 -5.37 -5.83 13.15
N LEU A 24 -6.24 -5.25 12.33
CA LEU A 24 -7.23 -6.01 11.56
C LEU A 24 -6.62 -7.03 10.61
N PHE A 25 -5.53 -6.71 9.92
CA PHE A 25 -4.87 -7.65 9.01
C PHE A 25 -4.16 -8.75 9.77
N ALA A 26 -3.34 -8.41 10.77
CA ALA A 26 -2.65 -9.38 11.63
C ALA A 26 -3.65 -10.39 12.25
N HIS A 27 -4.82 -9.91 12.71
CA HIS A 27 -5.86 -10.78 13.24
C HIS A 27 -6.46 -11.72 12.19
N LYS A 28 -6.70 -11.24 10.95
CA LYS A 28 -7.18 -12.12 9.87
C LYS A 28 -6.16 -13.18 9.51
N VAL A 29 -4.87 -12.82 9.44
CA VAL A 29 -3.80 -13.78 9.18
C VAL A 29 -3.70 -14.80 10.29
N SER A 30 -3.80 -14.40 11.57
CA SER A 30 -3.68 -15.31 12.71
C SER A 30 -4.68 -16.46 12.68
N LYS A 31 -5.80 -16.31 11.99
CA LYS A 31 -6.83 -17.36 11.79
C LYS A 31 -6.52 -18.35 10.66
N LEU A 32 -5.47 -18.09 9.88
CA LEU A 32 -5.08 -18.96 8.75
C LEU A 32 -4.00 -19.99 9.11
N GLY A 33 -3.79 -20.22 10.42
CA GLY A 33 -2.89 -21.25 10.94
C GLY A 33 -1.40 -20.91 10.90
N PRO A 34 -0.96 -19.64 10.97
CA PRO A 34 0.45 -19.33 11.15
C PRO A 34 0.96 -19.83 12.50
N LYS A 35 2.26 -20.07 12.59
CA LYS A 35 2.92 -20.41 13.86
C LYS A 35 2.81 -19.25 14.86
N GLN A 36 3.06 -18.03 14.37
CA GLN A 36 3.01 -16.81 15.17
C GLN A 36 2.80 -15.60 14.26
N VAL A 37 2.05 -14.63 14.73
CA VAL A 37 1.90 -13.31 14.11
C VAL A 37 2.30 -12.24 15.13
N LEU A 38 3.17 -11.32 14.72
CA LEU A 38 3.47 -10.10 15.45
C LEU A 38 3.04 -8.91 14.61
N GLY A 39 2.14 -8.07 15.14
CA GLY A 39 1.85 -6.75 14.59
C GLY A 39 2.68 -5.68 15.30
N ILE A 40 3.35 -4.83 14.54
CA ILE A 40 4.08 -3.68 15.10
C ILE A 40 3.57 -2.38 14.48
N ASP A 41 3.49 -1.35 15.31
CA ASP A 41 3.19 0.01 14.90
C ASP A 41 3.91 0.99 15.85
N PHE A 42 4.22 2.19 15.38
CA PHE A 42 4.80 3.22 16.24
C PHE A 42 3.74 3.93 17.10
N SER A 43 2.46 3.86 16.70
CA SER A 43 1.34 4.47 17.43
C SER A 43 0.93 3.58 18.60
N LYS A 44 1.15 4.08 19.81
CA LYS A 44 0.69 3.45 21.05
C LYS A 44 -0.82 3.27 21.07
N GLU A 45 -1.58 4.28 20.64
CA GLU A 45 -3.03 4.25 20.58
C GLU A 45 -3.56 3.17 19.64
N ALA A 46 -2.94 3.03 18.46
CA ALA A 46 -3.28 1.99 17.50
C ALA A 46 -3.06 0.59 18.09
N ILE A 47 -1.90 0.37 18.75
CA ILE A 47 -1.56 -0.91 19.40
C ILE A 47 -2.52 -1.22 20.57
N GLU A 48 -2.83 -0.25 21.43
CA GLU A 48 -3.80 -0.45 22.51
C GLU A 48 -5.18 -0.85 21.95
N THR A 49 -5.59 -0.23 20.86
CA THR A 49 -6.84 -0.60 20.18
C THR A 49 -6.74 -2.02 19.58
N ALA A 50 -5.62 -2.38 18.95
CA ALA A 50 -5.39 -3.72 18.39
C ALA A 50 -5.48 -4.80 19.48
N ILE A 51 -4.84 -4.60 20.62
CA ILE A 51 -4.85 -5.54 21.77
C ILE A 51 -6.25 -5.70 22.32
N ARG A 52 -7.03 -4.61 22.41
CA ARG A 52 -8.40 -4.62 22.92
C ARG A 52 -9.37 -5.34 21.99
N THR A 53 -9.25 -5.12 20.67
CA THR A 53 -10.26 -5.53 19.69
C THR A 53 -9.95 -6.85 19.00
N HIS A 54 -8.66 -7.22 18.87
CA HIS A 54 -8.22 -8.33 18.02
C HIS A 54 -7.30 -9.29 18.78
N LYS A 55 -7.87 -10.36 19.31
CA LYS A 55 -7.15 -11.38 20.09
C LYS A 55 -7.10 -12.72 19.35
N ASN A 56 -5.97 -13.41 19.45
CA ASN A 56 -5.83 -14.83 19.09
C ASN A 56 -4.63 -15.40 19.87
N HIS A 57 -4.59 -16.73 20.11
CA HIS A 57 -3.53 -17.39 20.89
C HIS A 57 -2.14 -17.26 20.28
N ASN A 58 -2.04 -17.13 18.94
CA ASN A 58 -0.79 -17.00 18.19
C ASN A 58 -0.52 -15.56 17.67
N LEU A 59 -1.21 -14.56 18.23
CA LEU A 59 -1.14 -13.17 17.80
C LEU A 59 -0.68 -12.27 18.95
N GLN A 60 0.32 -11.43 18.66
CA GLN A 60 0.82 -10.40 19.57
C GLN A 60 0.92 -9.06 18.87
N TYR A 61 0.85 -7.97 19.63
CA TYR A 61 1.04 -6.61 19.15
C TYR A 61 2.08 -5.89 20.02
N GLN A 62 2.86 -5.03 19.39
CA GLN A 62 3.91 -4.28 20.07
C GLN A 62 4.10 -2.89 19.49
N VAL A 63 4.24 -1.89 20.35
CA VAL A 63 4.75 -0.57 19.95
C VAL A 63 6.24 -0.73 19.66
N LEU A 64 6.62 -0.62 18.37
CA LEU A 64 8.00 -0.89 17.95
C LEU A 64 8.33 -0.18 16.64
N ASP A 65 9.50 0.45 16.56
CA ASP A 65 10.09 0.92 15.29
C ASP A 65 10.69 -0.26 14.51
N VAL A 66 10.65 -0.20 13.20
CA VAL A 66 11.23 -1.22 12.31
C VAL A 66 12.73 -1.44 12.55
N LYS A 67 13.44 -0.44 13.08
CA LYS A 67 14.87 -0.52 13.43
C LYS A 67 15.15 -1.40 14.65
N GLU A 68 14.15 -1.66 15.47
CA GLU A 68 14.25 -2.39 16.72
C GLU A 68 13.87 -3.87 16.60
N ILE A 69 13.45 -4.32 15.40
CA ILE A 69 13.13 -5.73 15.12
C ILE A 69 14.36 -6.59 15.40
N LYS A 70 14.18 -7.66 16.18
CA LYS A 70 15.28 -8.58 16.57
C LYS A 70 15.16 -9.96 15.90
N SER A 71 13.95 -10.41 15.65
CA SER A 71 13.66 -11.75 15.15
C SER A 71 13.68 -11.83 13.62
N ARG A 72 13.62 -13.05 13.08
CA ARG A 72 13.45 -13.33 11.66
C ARG A 72 12.08 -13.94 11.40
N TYR A 73 11.52 -13.64 10.23
CA TYR A 73 10.17 -14.03 9.85
C TYR A 73 10.14 -14.67 8.47
N ASP A 74 9.23 -15.63 8.28
CA ASP A 74 8.98 -16.23 6.97
C ASP A 74 8.23 -15.28 6.05
N VAL A 75 7.38 -14.43 6.62
CA VAL A 75 6.64 -13.41 5.89
C VAL A 75 6.64 -12.10 6.67
N ILE A 76 7.05 -11.04 6.00
CA ILE A 76 6.90 -9.67 6.51
C ILE A 76 5.90 -8.96 5.60
N VAL A 77 4.91 -8.32 6.20
CA VAL A 77 3.86 -7.60 5.48
C VAL A 77 3.90 -6.12 5.86
N SER A 78 3.64 -5.23 4.91
CA SER A 78 3.51 -3.79 5.13
C SER A 78 2.42 -3.27 4.19
N LEU A 79 1.25 -2.99 4.71
CA LEU A 79 0.06 -2.67 3.93
C LEU A 79 -0.31 -1.19 4.05
N GLY A 80 -0.12 -0.42 2.98
CA GLY A 80 -0.43 0.99 2.98
C GLY A 80 0.36 1.77 4.04
N THR A 81 1.65 1.44 4.18
CA THR A 81 2.50 2.00 5.24
C THR A 81 3.81 2.54 4.69
N LEU A 82 4.36 1.89 3.65
CA LEU A 82 5.69 2.21 3.14
C LEU A 82 5.76 3.62 2.53
N GLU A 83 4.66 4.11 1.97
CA GLU A 83 4.50 5.45 1.40
C GLU A 83 4.60 6.57 2.45
N HIS A 84 4.41 6.25 3.72
CA HIS A 84 4.49 7.21 4.84
C HIS A 84 5.86 7.21 5.52
N MET A 85 6.76 6.30 5.13
CA MET A 85 8.08 6.19 5.76
C MET A 85 9.09 7.13 5.09
N ASP A 86 9.96 7.78 5.86
CA ASP A 86 10.97 8.72 5.35
C ASP A 86 11.81 8.15 4.20
N ASN A 87 12.19 6.88 4.29
CA ASN A 87 13.01 6.22 3.27
C ASN A 87 12.57 4.78 3.03
N PRO A 88 11.67 4.56 2.07
CA PRO A 88 11.13 3.25 1.72
C PRO A 88 12.19 2.19 1.42
N LEU A 89 13.23 2.54 0.67
CA LEU A 89 14.32 1.61 0.34
C LEU A 89 15.13 1.21 1.58
N LYS A 90 15.40 2.16 2.49
CA LYS A 90 16.09 1.86 3.76
C LYS A 90 15.26 0.94 4.63
N THR A 91 13.96 1.19 4.72
CA THR A 91 13.02 0.31 5.41
C THR A 91 13.04 -1.10 4.82
N LEU A 92 12.88 -1.24 3.51
CA LEU A 92 12.94 -2.55 2.84
C LEU A 92 14.30 -3.26 3.06
N LYS A 93 15.42 -2.52 3.14
CA LYS A 93 16.74 -3.10 3.51
C LYS A 93 16.75 -3.67 4.92
N ILE A 94 16.11 -2.99 5.87
CA ILE A 94 15.98 -3.48 7.25
C ILE A 94 15.12 -4.74 7.24
N LEU A 95 13.92 -4.69 6.63
CA LEU A 95 13.01 -5.83 6.58
C LEU A 95 13.65 -7.06 5.92
N LYS A 96 14.44 -6.87 4.86
CA LYS A 96 15.19 -7.97 4.23
C LYS A 96 16.12 -8.71 5.21
N LYS A 97 16.81 -7.99 6.12
CA LYS A 97 17.70 -8.61 7.13
C LYS A 97 16.94 -9.50 8.10
N HIS A 98 15.66 -9.24 8.29
CA HIS A 98 14.77 -9.96 9.19
C HIS A 98 13.94 -11.05 8.48
N LEU A 99 14.30 -11.42 7.26
CA LEU A 99 13.73 -12.60 6.61
C LEU A 99 14.48 -13.87 6.97
N THR A 100 13.73 -14.98 7.04
CA THR A 100 14.31 -16.33 6.99
C THR A 100 14.86 -16.63 5.59
N LYS A 101 15.58 -17.74 5.40
CA LYS A 101 16.23 -18.13 4.14
C LYS A 101 15.28 -18.09 2.91
N ASN A 102 14.02 -18.47 3.10
CA ASN A 102 13.00 -18.51 2.05
C ASN A 102 11.90 -17.44 2.30
N GLY A 103 12.21 -16.44 3.10
CA GLY A 103 11.27 -15.42 3.51
C GLY A 103 10.84 -14.50 2.38
N LYS A 104 9.67 -13.87 2.55
CA LYS A 104 9.08 -12.92 1.60
C LYS A 104 8.68 -11.63 2.30
N ILE A 105 8.78 -10.51 1.57
CA ILE A 105 8.17 -9.25 1.97
C ILE A 105 6.99 -9.00 1.05
N ILE A 106 5.82 -8.71 1.60
CA ILE A 106 4.61 -8.35 0.87
C ILE A 106 4.27 -6.90 1.21
N VAL A 107 4.20 -6.06 0.19
CA VAL A 107 3.86 -4.64 0.33
C VAL A 107 2.62 -4.33 -0.49
N THR A 108 1.72 -3.52 0.04
CA THR A 108 0.74 -2.80 -0.76
C THR A 108 0.99 -1.30 -0.63
N SER A 109 0.79 -0.58 -1.73
CA SER A 109 0.92 0.88 -1.78
C SER A 109 -0.09 1.42 -2.80
N PRO A 110 -0.56 2.67 -2.65
CA PRO A 110 -1.31 3.34 -3.70
C PRO A 110 -0.56 3.25 -5.03
N ASN A 111 -1.31 3.01 -6.10
CA ASN A 111 -0.75 2.95 -7.45
C ASN A 111 -1.20 4.16 -8.26
N TRP A 112 -0.24 4.83 -8.88
CA TRP A 112 -0.43 6.07 -9.61
C TRP A 112 -0.37 5.91 -11.14
N THR A 113 -0.19 4.66 -11.63
CA THR A 113 -0.10 4.33 -13.06
C THR A 113 -1.46 3.90 -13.65
N ASN A 114 -2.52 4.59 -13.28
CA ASN A 114 -3.89 4.40 -13.75
C ASN A 114 -4.54 5.75 -14.07
N PRO A 115 -5.71 5.82 -14.70
CA PRO A 115 -6.36 7.09 -15.05
C PRO A 115 -6.52 8.06 -13.87
N ARG A 116 -6.88 7.55 -12.68
CA ARG A 116 -6.94 8.37 -11.47
C ARG A 116 -5.57 8.97 -11.13
N GLY A 117 -4.55 8.13 -11.16
CA GLY A 117 -3.17 8.54 -10.87
C GLY A 117 -2.65 9.56 -11.87
N TYR A 118 -2.88 9.38 -13.16
CA TYR A 118 -2.43 10.32 -14.19
C TYR A 118 -2.99 11.73 -13.97
N ILE A 119 -4.27 11.85 -13.65
CA ILE A 119 -4.90 13.15 -13.39
C ILE A 119 -4.32 13.79 -12.12
N LEU A 120 -4.20 13.03 -11.02
CA LEU A 120 -3.67 13.52 -9.77
C LEU A 120 -2.18 13.88 -9.88
N MET A 121 -1.37 13.04 -10.55
CA MET A 121 0.05 13.34 -10.79
C MET A 121 0.25 14.57 -11.69
N THR A 122 -0.63 14.81 -12.64
CA THR A 122 -0.62 16.04 -13.43
C THR A 122 -0.79 17.27 -12.52
N LEU A 123 -1.76 17.23 -11.60
CA LEU A 123 -1.98 18.32 -10.65
C LEU A 123 -0.78 18.49 -9.69
N TRP A 124 -0.20 17.39 -9.22
CA TRP A 124 0.99 17.40 -8.39
C TRP A 124 2.19 18.03 -9.10
N HIS A 125 2.56 17.52 -10.29
CA HIS A 125 3.76 17.95 -11.00
C HIS A 125 3.68 19.37 -11.56
N LEU A 126 2.50 19.79 -12.02
CA LEU A 126 2.33 21.11 -12.63
C LEU A 126 2.00 22.20 -11.60
N PHE A 127 1.34 21.86 -10.50
CA PHE A 127 0.77 22.85 -9.59
C PHE A 127 1.15 22.63 -8.12
N ASN A 128 2.02 21.65 -7.82
CA ASN A 128 2.36 21.24 -6.43
C ASN A 128 1.10 20.95 -5.58
N ALA A 129 0.06 20.41 -6.21
CA ALA A 129 -1.22 20.18 -5.55
C ALA A 129 -1.08 19.08 -4.47
N PRO A 130 -1.49 19.30 -3.21
CA PRO A 130 -1.47 18.30 -2.16
C PRO A 130 -2.55 17.25 -2.43
N ILE A 131 -2.20 16.19 -3.16
CA ILE A 131 -3.16 15.16 -3.61
C ILE A 131 -3.48 14.11 -2.56
N THR A 132 -2.66 14.00 -1.52
CA THR A 132 -2.92 13.24 -0.30
C THR A 132 -2.44 14.02 0.92
N LEU A 133 -2.98 13.72 2.10
CA LEU A 133 -2.61 14.38 3.34
C LEU A 133 -1.44 13.72 4.07
N ALA A 134 -1.12 12.47 3.75
CA ALA A 134 -0.22 11.65 4.54
C ALA A 134 0.89 10.97 3.74
N ASP A 135 0.75 10.82 2.41
CA ASP A 135 1.76 10.13 1.61
C ASP A 135 2.97 11.03 1.39
N LEU A 136 4.14 10.57 1.81
CA LEU A 136 5.42 11.21 1.54
C LEU A 136 5.97 10.81 0.17
N HIS A 137 5.52 9.67 -0.37
CA HIS A 137 6.01 9.10 -1.61
C HIS A 137 4.86 8.63 -2.51
N TYR A 138 4.91 9.02 -3.77
CA TYR A 138 3.98 8.59 -4.83
C TYR A 138 4.61 7.48 -5.68
N GLN A 139 4.76 6.31 -5.07
CA GLN A 139 5.48 5.18 -5.65
C GLN A 139 4.70 4.50 -6.78
N THR A 140 5.42 4.03 -7.78
CA THR A 140 4.91 3.31 -8.94
C THR A 140 5.49 1.89 -9.00
N PRO A 141 4.98 0.99 -9.84
CA PRO A 141 5.60 -0.31 -10.07
C PRO A 141 7.07 -0.23 -10.49
N ILE A 142 7.47 0.84 -11.18
CA ILE A 142 8.87 1.08 -11.59
C ILE A 142 9.77 1.32 -10.37
N ASP A 143 9.28 2.08 -9.37
CA ASP A 143 10.02 2.31 -8.13
C ASP A 143 10.26 0.99 -7.38
N PHE A 144 9.23 0.16 -7.28
CA PHE A 144 9.33 -1.16 -6.64
C PHE A 144 10.25 -2.12 -7.41
N GLN A 145 10.28 -2.08 -8.74
CA GLN A 145 11.25 -2.81 -9.56
C GLN A 145 12.68 -2.34 -9.27
N ASN A 146 12.90 -1.03 -9.16
CA ASN A 146 14.19 -0.45 -8.80
C ASN A 146 14.60 -0.83 -7.37
N TYR A 147 13.68 -0.85 -6.42
CA TYR A 147 13.93 -1.34 -5.06
C TYR A 147 14.35 -2.81 -5.07
N ALA A 148 13.64 -3.67 -5.79
CA ALA A 148 13.98 -5.08 -5.91
C ALA A 148 15.39 -5.29 -6.50
N LYS A 149 15.75 -4.53 -7.55
CA LYS A 149 17.09 -4.55 -8.14
C LYS A 149 18.16 -4.15 -7.13
N LYS A 150 17.98 -3.00 -6.43
CA LYS A 150 18.92 -2.51 -5.40
C LYS A 150 19.03 -3.44 -4.18
N LEU A 151 17.97 -4.18 -3.89
CA LEU A 151 17.93 -5.17 -2.81
C LEU A 151 18.47 -6.54 -3.24
N ASN A 152 18.76 -6.75 -4.52
CA ASN A 152 19.03 -8.08 -5.07
C ASN A 152 17.97 -9.12 -4.64
N MET A 153 16.71 -8.79 -4.90
CA MET A 153 15.54 -9.66 -4.64
C MET A 153 14.75 -9.88 -5.93
N HIS A 154 14.03 -11.00 -6.01
CA HIS A 154 12.99 -11.16 -7.04
C HIS A 154 11.76 -10.37 -6.65
N LEU A 155 11.08 -9.77 -7.62
CA LEU A 155 9.82 -9.07 -7.45
C LEU A 155 8.75 -9.70 -8.36
N LYS A 156 7.64 -10.11 -7.74
CA LYS A 156 6.38 -10.35 -8.43
C LYS A 156 5.43 -9.23 -8.03
N TRP A 157 4.70 -8.67 -8.99
CA TRP A 157 3.76 -7.60 -8.69
C TRP A 157 2.52 -7.68 -9.58
N ARG A 158 1.44 -7.11 -9.09
CA ARG A 158 0.18 -6.86 -9.80
C ARG A 158 -0.55 -5.70 -9.15
N THR A 159 -1.54 -5.17 -9.81
CA THR A 159 -2.44 -4.18 -9.23
C THR A 159 -3.84 -4.76 -9.07
N PHE A 160 -4.62 -4.18 -8.18
CA PHE A 160 -6.00 -4.54 -7.94
C PHE A 160 -6.84 -3.30 -7.59
N ASP A 161 -8.16 -3.49 -7.38
CA ASP A 161 -9.11 -2.39 -7.17
C ASP A 161 -9.20 -1.44 -8.39
N ARG A 162 -9.60 -2.04 -9.50
CA ARG A 162 -9.77 -1.32 -10.77
C ARG A 162 -10.88 -0.30 -10.71
N ASN A 163 -11.93 -0.57 -9.96
CA ASN A 163 -13.07 0.34 -9.81
C ASN A 163 -12.65 1.72 -9.28
N TRP A 164 -11.67 1.77 -8.37
CA TRP A 164 -11.11 3.03 -7.89
C TRP A 164 -10.12 3.65 -8.88
N GLY A 165 -9.39 2.83 -9.61
CA GLY A 165 -8.40 3.30 -10.59
C GLY A 165 -9.02 3.97 -11.82
N HIS A 166 -10.12 3.44 -12.33
CA HIS A 166 -10.77 3.89 -13.57
C HIS A 166 -12.28 3.61 -13.67
N GLY A 167 -12.92 3.07 -12.63
CA GLY A 167 -14.35 2.76 -12.60
C GLY A 167 -15.21 3.86 -11.94
N ASN A 168 -16.44 3.50 -11.59
CA ASN A 168 -17.40 4.47 -11.02
C ASN A 168 -16.96 5.13 -9.71
N ILE A 169 -16.16 4.44 -8.89
CA ILE A 169 -15.65 5.00 -7.63
C ILE A 169 -14.70 6.18 -7.90
N LEU A 170 -14.01 6.21 -9.05
CA LEU A 170 -13.19 7.34 -9.49
C LEU A 170 -13.99 8.64 -9.54
N ILE A 171 -15.21 8.60 -10.04
CA ILE A 171 -16.07 9.78 -10.14
C ILE A 171 -16.38 10.33 -8.75
N THR A 172 -16.82 9.46 -7.85
CA THR A 172 -17.13 9.86 -6.45
C THR A 172 -15.89 10.38 -5.70
N ASP A 173 -14.71 9.81 -5.96
CA ASP A 173 -13.44 10.31 -5.38
C ASP A 173 -13.14 11.72 -5.89
N PHE A 174 -13.28 11.98 -7.20
CA PHE A 174 -12.98 13.29 -7.78
C PHE A 174 -14.01 14.36 -7.43
N GLU A 175 -15.29 14.04 -7.31
CA GLU A 175 -16.31 14.97 -6.83
C GLU A 175 -15.99 15.52 -5.44
N LYS A 176 -15.39 14.71 -4.56
CA LYS A 176 -14.97 15.11 -3.21
C LYS A 176 -13.58 15.75 -3.19
N ARG A 177 -12.64 15.24 -3.95
CA ARG A 177 -11.22 15.60 -3.87
C ARG A 177 -10.86 16.86 -4.66
N LEU A 178 -11.37 17.01 -5.89
CA LEU A 178 -10.97 18.13 -6.74
C LEU A 178 -11.30 19.51 -6.14
N PRO A 179 -12.48 19.75 -5.54
CA PRO A 179 -12.76 21.03 -4.89
C PRO A 179 -11.75 21.39 -3.79
N ASN A 180 -11.31 20.42 -2.99
CA ASN A 180 -10.32 20.64 -1.92
C ASN A 180 -8.93 20.93 -2.50
N ILE A 181 -8.47 20.12 -3.47
CA ILE A 181 -7.18 20.33 -4.14
C ILE A 181 -7.12 21.74 -4.75
N ILE A 182 -8.18 22.16 -5.44
CA ILE A 182 -8.23 23.46 -6.09
C ILE A 182 -8.20 24.59 -5.06
N LYS A 183 -8.95 24.47 -3.96
CA LYS A 183 -8.93 25.42 -2.86
C LYS A 183 -7.51 25.55 -2.27
N ASP A 184 -6.84 24.41 -1.99
CA ASP A 184 -5.53 24.37 -1.35
C ASP A 184 -4.42 24.91 -2.28
N THR A 185 -4.56 24.72 -3.58
CA THR A 185 -3.59 25.22 -4.59
C THR A 185 -3.83 26.66 -5.03
N LYS A 186 -4.92 27.29 -4.58
CA LYS A 186 -5.35 28.63 -5.01
C LYS A 186 -5.52 28.77 -6.53
N LEU A 187 -5.77 27.68 -7.24
CA LEU A 187 -6.03 27.69 -8.68
C LEU A 187 -7.35 28.41 -8.98
N LYS A 188 -7.34 29.27 -9.98
CA LYS A 188 -8.54 29.97 -10.44
C LYS A 188 -9.39 29.03 -11.31
N VAL A 189 -10.07 28.07 -10.69
CA VAL A 189 -10.94 27.09 -11.36
C VAL A 189 -12.35 27.23 -10.82
N THR A 190 -13.33 27.30 -11.72
CA THR A 190 -14.74 27.39 -11.36
C THR A 190 -15.35 26.01 -11.12
N GLN A 191 -16.45 25.94 -10.38
CA GLN A 191 -17.21 24.70 -10.19
C GLN A 191 -17.73 24.14 -11.51
N THR A 192 -18.02 25.00 -12.49
CA THR A 192 -18.44 24.57 -13.82
C THR A 192 -17.32 23.83 -14.54
N GLN A 193 -16.08 24.29 -14.44
CA GLN A 193 -14.91 23.60 -15.03
C GLN A 193 -14.65 22.25 -14.35
N ILE A 194 -14.79 22.15 -13.03
CA ILE A 194 -14.69 20.88 -12.31
C ILE A 194 -15.76 19.91 -12.81
N ARG A 195 -17.02 20.33 -12.91
CA ARG A 195 -18.11 19.50 -13.41
C ARG A 195 -17.87 19.03 -14.84
N SER A 196 -17.39 19.93 -15.71
CA SER A 196 -17.04 19.60 -17.10
C SER A 196 -15.96 18.50 -17.17
N LEU A 197 -14.89 18.61 -16.36
CA LEU A 197 -13.85 17.58 -16.26
C LEU A 197 -14.43 16.25 -15.78
N ILE A 198 -15.24 16.26 -14.73
CA ILE A 198 -15.86 15.04 -14.18
C ILE A 198 -16.78 14.37 -15.21
N GLN A 199 -17.58 15.15 -15.96
CA GLN A 199 -18.42 14.64 -17.03
C GLN A 199 -17.58 14.01 -18.16
N TRP A 200 -16.49 14.66 -18.56
CA TRP A 200 -15.57 14.12 -19.55
C TRP A 200 -14.94 12.80 -19.09
N ILE A 201 -14.46 12.73 -17.84
CA ILE A 201 -13.89 11.49 -17.24
C ILE A 201 -14.94 10.38 -17.24
N LYS A 202 -16.18 10.68 -16.84
CA LYS A 202 -17.29 9.72 -16.82
C LYS A 202 -17.56 9.15 -18.20
N ALA A 203 -17.61 10.00 -19.21
CA ALA A 203 -17.92 9.60 -20.59
C ALA A 203 -16.76 8.85 -21.26
N ASN A 204 -15.50 9.24 -21.01
CA ASN A 204 -14.35 8.81 -21.80
C ASN A 204 -13.36 7.91 -21.05
N VAL A 205 -13.38 7.87 -19.73
CA VAL A 205 -12.46 7.04 -18.92
C VAL A 205 -13.20 5.86 -18.33
N VAL A 206 -14.31 6.11 -17.63
CA VAL A 206 -15.08 5.07 -16.94
C VAL A 206 -15.74 4.09 -17.92
N SER A 207 -16.10 4.56 -19.12
CA SER A 207 -16.74 3.75 -20.16
C SER A 207 -15.80 2.73 -20.81
N PHE A 208 -14.49 2.86 -20.64
CA PHE A 208 -13.52 1.92 -21.20
C PHE A 208 -13.11 0.87 -20.14
N ASN A 209 -13.17 -0.41 -20.51
CA ASN A 209 -12.61 -1.49 -19.70
C ASN A 209 -11.09 -1.53 -19.88
N ASN A 210 -10.35 -0.98 -18.93
CA ASN A 210 -8.89 -0.88 -18.99
C ASN A 210 -8.25 -1.96 -18.10
N ASP A 211 -8.16 -3.18 -18.59
CA ASP A 211 -7.65 -4.36 -17.88
C ASP A 211 -6.12 -4.52 -17.88
N LEU A 212 -5.39 -3.43 -18.02
CA LEU A 212 -3.94 -3.47 -17.98
C LEU A 212 -3.41 -3.88 -16.59
N PRO A 213 -2.29 -4.61 -16.50
CA PRO A 213 -1.74 -5.11 -15.24
C PRO A 213 -1.46 -4.01 -14.19
N HIS A 214 -1.25 -2.77 -14.66
CA HIS A 214 -0.95 -1.60 -13.84
C HIS A 214 -2.17 -0.68 -13.60
N SER A 215 -3.37 -1.03 -14.06
CA SER A 215 -4.53 -0.13 -14.03
C SER A 215 -5.29 -0.08 -12.70
N GLY A 216 -5.03 -0.99 -11.76
CA GLY A 216 -5.67 -0.96 -10.44
C GLY A 216 -5.17 0.19 -9.57
N ALA A 217 -5.99 0.61 -8.60
CA ALA A 217 -5.66 1.71 -7.69
C ALA A 217 -4.61 1.35 -6.63
N ILE A 218 -4.43 0.05 -6.36
CA ILE A 218 -3.51 -0.45 -5.34
C ILE A 218 -2.54 -1.43 -5.99
N GLY A 219 -1.25 -1.22 -5.78
CA GLY A 219 -0.19 -2.15 -6.13
C GLY A 219 0.04 -3.17 -5.01
N LEU A 220 0.28 -4.42 -5.39
CA LEU A 220 0.72 -5.50 -4.51
C LEU A 220 2.06 -6.01 -5.02
N TYR A 221 3.04 -5.99 -4.15
CA TYR A 221 4.44 -6.27 -4.45
C TYR A 221 4.96 -7.36 -3.52
N VAL A 222 5.44 -8.46 -4.10
CA VAL A 222 5.99 -9.61 -3.37
C VAL A 222 7.47 -9.73 -3.68
N PHE A 223 8.30 -9.39 -2.71
CA PHE A 223 9.75 -9.56 -2.77
C PHE A 223 10.13 -10.93 -2.20
N SER A 224 10.99 -11.65 -2.89
CA SER A 224 11.55 -12.93 -2.43
C SER A 224 13.07 -12.95 -2.58
N ILE A 225 13.74 -13.67 -1.68
CA ILE A 225 15.19 -13.80 -1.71
C ILE A 225 15.59 -14.55 -2.99
N ARG A 226 16.63 -14.07 -3.66
CA ARG A 226 17.26 -14.80 -4.77
C ARG A 226 18.08 -15.96 -4.19
N ASN A 227 17.68 -17.18 -4.45
CA ASN A 227 18.55 -18.31 -4.19
C ASN A 227 19.76 -18.20 -5.13
N LYS A 228 20.97 -18.22 -4.57
CA LYS A 228 22.17 -18.43 -5.40
C LYS A 228 22.00 -19.79 -6.08
N LYS A 229 21.99 -19.80 -7.42
CA LYS A 229 22.19 -21.02 -8.19
C LYS A 229 23.57 -21.54 -7.92
#